data_57d5f0304476b9c7118751ac570a3ad2
#
_entry.id   57d5f0304476b9c7118751ac570a3ad2
#
_cell.length_a   1.000
_cell.length_b   1.000
_cell.length_c   1.000
_cell.angle_alpha   90.00
_cell.angle_beta   90.00
_cell.angle_gamma   90.00
#
_symmetry.space_group_name_H-M   'P 1'
#
loop_
_entity.id
_entity.type
_entity.pdbx_description
1 polymer ?
#
loop_
_entity_poly.entity_id
_entity_poly.type
_entity_poly.pdbx_seq_one_letter_code
_entity_poly.pdbx_strand_id
1 'polypeptide(L)'
;MPHIRRQPCVFSGHRLLRNLKLQKINSLKKLKINYLLIGIVTLLLAAALWPSIPWSGKPENRVAGIIARGELRISTINSPMTFATMNNKAFGLDYELAKQFADYLGVTLKITVRQNISQLFDDLDDGQADMLAAGLVYNQERVKNYQAGPTYYSVSQQLVYRVGNTRPRTLAALTAEQLTIAPGHVAINDLQTLKAEKYPDLAWRVDEKRGTTALMQAVIDGKLDYTIADSVAVSLFQRVHPELAVALDITDEQPVTWFRARDDENSLSAAMLDFFSNINE
;
A
#
# COMPACT_ATOMS: atom_id res chain seq x y z
N MET A 1 65.78 100.23 13.08
CA MET A 1 65.14 99.36 12.10
C MET A 1 65.49 97.93 12.45
N PRO A 2 64.58 97.08 12.93
CA PRO A 2 64.80 95.63 13.03
C PRO A 2 63.88 94.87 12.11
N HIS A 3 64.47 93.87 11.46
CA HIS A 3 63.82 92.90 10.59
C HIS A 3 62.94 91.88 11.39
N ILE A 4 61.71 91.75 10.98
CA ILE A 4 60.80 90.70 11.47
C ILE A 4 60.90 89.50 10.52
N ARG A 5 61.41 88.38 11.02
CA ARG A 5 61.33 87.05 10.33
C ARG A 5 60.02 86.41 10.67
N ARG A 6 59.23 86.10 9.65
CA ARG A 6 58.03 85.20 9.75
C ARG A 6 58.49 83.77 9.64
N GLN A 7 58.08 82.94 10.59
CA GLN A 7 58.16 81.46 10.49
C GLN A 7 56.85 80.90 9.95
N PRO A 8 56.87 79.86 9.09
CA PRO A 8 55.65 79.17 8.64
C PRO A 8 55.21 78.13 9.62
N CYS A 9 53.93 78.16 10.03
CA CYS A 9 53.22 77.03 10.73
C CYS A 9 53.00 75.89 9.80
N VAL A 10 53.67 74.76 10.06
CA VAL A 10 53.38 73.46 9.40
C VAL A 10 52.27 72.84 10.15
N PHE A 11 51.08 72.75 9.50
CA PHE A 11 49.88 72.09 10.01
C PHE A 11 50.05 70.57 9.92
N SER A 12 50.10 69.89 11.09
CA SER A 12 50.21 68.42 11.22
C SER A 12 48.86 67.75 10.93
N GLY A 13 48.44 67.70 9.65
CA GLY A 13 47.22 67.01 9.21
C GLY A 13 47.31 65.45 9.10
N HIS A 14 48.52 64.92 9.13
CA HIS A 14 48.74 63.49 8.90
C HIS A 14 48.36 62.52 10.05
N ARG A 15 48.31 63.00 11.28
CA ARG A 15 48.00 62.20 12.46
C ARG A 15 46.46 61.93 12.61
N LEU A 16 45.64 62.93 12.26
CA LEU A 16 44.18 62.83 12.37
C LEU A 16 43.60 61.81 11.37
N LEU A 17 44.04 61.79 10.12
CA LEU A 17 43.58 60.92 9.09
C LEU A 17 43.97 59.43 9.33
N ARG A 18 45.11 59.20 9.99
CA ARG A 18 45.59 57.85 10.34
C ARG A 18 44.75 57.22 11.46
N ASN A 19 44.34 58.05 12.46
CA ASN A 19 43.50 57.57 13.56
C ASN A 19 42.04 57.28 13.11
N LEU A 20 41.48 58.10 12.21
CA LEU A 20 40.16 57.84 11.63
C LEU A 20 40.11 56.55 10.75
N LYS A 21 41.19 56.27 9.99
CA LYS A 21 41.30 55.02 9.21
C LYS A 21 41.43 53.83 10.11
N LEU A 22 42.18 53.86 11.20
CA LEU A 22 42.34 52.77 12.15
C LEU A 22 41.03 52.51 12.94
N GLN A 23 40.27 53.52 13.32
CA GLN A 23 38.96 53.36 13.96
C GLN A 23 37.93 52.72 13.01
N LYS A 24 37.91 53.12 11.74
CA LYS A 24 36.98 52.53 10.73
C LYS A 24 37.32 51.09 10.42
N ILE A 25 38.61 50.72 10.39
CA ILE A 25 39.06 49.31 10.19
C ILE A 25 38.69 48.45 11.40
N ASN A 26 38.85 48.96 12.62
CA ASN A 26 38.47 48.22 13.83
C ASN A 26 36.97 48.06 14.01
N SER A 27 36.15 49.04 13.59
CA SER A 27 34.68 48.90 13.61
C SER A 27 34.19 47.87 12.58
N LEU A 28 34.78 47.85 11.39
CA LEU A 28 34.45 46.86 10.35
C LEU A 28 34.88 45.42 10.73
N LYS A 29 36.01 45.27 11.45
CA LYS A 29 36.44 43.97 11.99
C LYS A 29 35.50 43.50 13.10
N LYS A 30 35.07 44.36 14.03
CA LYS A 30 34.08 44.04 15.06
C LYS A 30 32.72 43.66 14.45
N LEU A 31 32.28 44.37 13.40
CA LEU A 31 31.03 44.04 12.70
C LEU A 31 31.08 42.63 12.06
N LYS A 32 32.20 42.33 11.35
CA LYS A 32 32.38 41.02 10.74
C LYS A 32 32.45 39.88 11.77
N ILE A 33 33.10 40.10 12.92
CA ILE A 33 33.16 39.14 14.02
C ILE A 33 31.78 38.92 14.63
N ASN A 34 30.95 39.94 14.77
CA ASN A 34 29.58 39.78 15.27
C ASN A 34 28.69 38.94 14.32
N TYR A 35 28.77 39.16 13.00
CA TYR A 35 28.03 38.33 12.03
C TYR A 35 28.52 36.87 12.02
N LEU A 36 29.81 36.64 12.20
CA LEU A 36 30.37 35.29 12.29
C LEU A 36 29.91 34.60 13.58
N LEU A 37 29.86 35.29 14.71
CA LEU A 37 29.32 34.77 15.97
C LEU A 37 27.82 34.48 15.87
N ILE A 38 27.04 35.39 15.26
CA ILE A 38 25.60 35.14 15.00
C ILE A 38 25.42 33.90 14.10
N GLY A 39 26.23 33.75 13.05
CA GLY A 39 26.19 32.59 12.17
C GLY A 39 26.51 31.29 12.92
N ILE A 40 27.52 31.29 13.80
CA ILE A 40 27.86 30.12 14.63
C ILE A 40 26.75 29.79 15.63
N VAL A 41 26.17 30.81 16.30
CA VAL A 41 25.07 30.60 17.24
C VAL A 41 23.80 30.06 16.55
N THR A 42 23.47 30.58 15.36
CA THR A 42 22.34 30.05 14.57
C THR A 42 22.59 28.63 14.09
N LEU A 43 23.83 28.30 13.71
CA LEU A 43 24.21 26.94 13.31
C LEU A 43 24.15 25.98 14.51
N LEU A 44 24.62 26.40 15.69
CA LEU A 44 24.54 25.60 16.91
C LEU A 44 23.08 25.40 17.38
N LEU A 45 22.24 26.43 17.28
CA LEU A 45 20.81 26.34 17.55
C LEU A 45 20.12 25.40 16.56
N ALA A 46 20.43 25.49 15.27
CA ALA A 46 19.93 24.56 14.27
C ALA A 46 20.39 23.13 14.54
N ALA A 47 21.66 22.94 14.93
CA ALA A 47 22.17 21.61 15.29
C ALA A 47 21.55 21.07 16.60
N ALA A 48 21.27 21.94 17.58
CA ALA A 48 20.59 21.54 18.82
C ALA A 48 19.12 21.17 18.63
N LEU A 49 18.45 21.79 17.64
CA LEU A 49 17.06 21.47 17.26
C LEU A 49 16.96 20.31 16.27
N TRP A 50 18.08 19.94 15.60
CA TRP A 50 18.12 18.86 14.62
C TRP A 50 17.64 17.51 15.14
N PRO A 51 18.01 17.06 16.36
CA PRO A 51 17.46 15.82 16.92
C PRO A 51 15.98 15.90 17.28
N SER A 52 15.42 17.11 17.40
CA SER A 52 14.01 17.33 17.76
C SER A 52 13.08 17.39 16.55
N ILE A 53 13.64 17.43 15.33
CA ILE A 53 12.85 17.24 14.11
C ILE A 53 12.67 15.74 13.96
N PRO A 54 11.43 15.20 14.14
CA PRO A 54 11.20 13.79 13.86
C PRO A 54 11.45 13.59 12.36
N TRP A 55 12.63 13.10 12.01
CA TRP A 55 12.82 12.49 10.71
C TRP A 55 11.81 11.35 10.67
N SER A 56 10.85 11.43 9.78
CA SER A 56 9.90 10.38 9.50
C SER A 56 10.64 9.19 8.87
N GLY A 57 11.54 8.59 9.64
CA GLY A 57 11.98 7.23 9.40
C GLY A 57 10.74 6.35 9.51
N LYS A 58 10.59 5.36 8.64
CA LYS A 58 9.61 4.29 8.84
C LYS A 58 9.68 3.89 10.31
N PRO A 59 8.55 3.76 11.02
CA PRO A 59 8.57 3.34 12.42
C PRO A 59 9.39 2.05 12.52
N GLU A 60 10.35 2.00 13.43
CA GLU A 60 11.19 0.81 13.68
C GLU A 60 10.34 -0.44 13.96
N ASN A 61 9.07 -0.25 14.31
CA ASN A 61 8.08 -1.28 14.57
C ASN A 61 6.74 -0.86 13.98
N ARG A 62 6.25 -1.60 12.99
CA ARG A 62 4.97 -1.30 12.31
C ARG A 62 3.78 -1.36 13.26
N VAL A 63 3.74 -2.34 14.16
CA VAL A 63 2.67 -2.47 15.17
C VAL A 63 2.67 -1.26 16.09
N ALA A 64 3.84 -0.81 16.56
CA ALA A 64 3.94 0.41 17.37
C ALA A 64 3.44 1.65 16.59
N GLY A 65 3.72 1.74 15.29
CA GLY A 65 3.21 2.81 14.43
C GLY A 65 1.69 2.78 14.26
N ILE A 66 1.09 1.58 14.12
CA ILE A 66 -0.37 1.37 14.06
C ILE A 66 -1.00 1.77 15.40
N ILE A 67 -0.46 1.31 16.52
CA ILE A 67 -0.95 1.63 17.88
C ILE A 67 -0.84 3.14 18.14
N ALA A 68 0.28 3.77 17.83
CA ALA A 68 0.48 5.21 18.02
C ALA A 68 -0.51 6.06 17.20
N ARG A 69 -0.91 5.58 16.01
CA ARG A 69 -1.91 6.21 15.16
C ARG A 69 -3.33 5.96 15.65
N GLY A 70 -3.56 4.88 16.41
CA GLY A 70 -4.87 4.47 16.93
C GLY A 70 -5.78 3.83 15.87
N GLU A 71 -5.27 3.49 14.69
CA GLU A 71 -6.05 2.85 13.62
C GLU A 71 -5.25 1.80 12.85
N LEU A 72 -5.88 0.67 12.55
CA LEU A 72 -5.43 -0.34 11.59
C LEU A 72 -6.13 -0.08 10.26
N ARG A 73 -5.37 0.20 9.21
CA ARG A 73 -5.90 0.46 7.87
C ARG A 73 -5.82 -0.80 7.02
N ILE A 74 -6.97 -1.26 6.55
CA ILE A 74 -7.04 -2.39 5.62
C ILE A 74 -7.67 -1.97 4.30
N SER A 75 -7.20 -2.57 3.21
CA SER A 75 -7.89 -2.53 1.92
C SER A 75 -8.49 -3.89 1.61
N THR A 76 -9.71 -3.88 1.10
CA THR A 76 -10.52 -5.07 0.79
C THR A 76 -11.33 -4.86 -0.48
N ILE A 77 -11.97 -5.93 -0.99
CA ILE A 77 -12.93 -5.87 -2.09
C ILE A 77 -14.35 -6.11 -1.56
N ASN A 78 -15.35 -5.67 -2.34
CA ASN A 78 -16.74 -5.96 -2.03
C ASN A 78 -17.11 -7.39 -2.45
N SER A 79 -17.24 -8.27 -1.47
CA SER A 79 -17.75 -9.63 -1.66
C SER A 79 -18.36 -10.14 -0.35
N PRO A 80 -19.29 -11.12 -0.39
CA PRO A 80 -19.86 -11.71 0.83
C PRO A 80 -18.84 -12.36 1.77
N MET A 81 -17.67 -12.78 1.25
CA MET A 81 -16.60 -13.37 2.06
C MET A 81 -15.66 -12.33 2.65
N THR A 82 -15.45 -11.22 1.97
CA THR A 82 -14.45 -10.23 2.36
C THR A 82 -15.08 -9.09 3.16
N PHE A 83 -15.85 -8.25 2.48
CA PHE A 83 -16.58 -7.15 3.07
C PHE A 83 -17.83 -6.86 2.25
N ALA A 84 -18.98 -6.87 2.87
CA ALA A 84 -20.23 -6.42 2.27
C ALA A 84 -21.11 -5.71 3.32
N THR A 85 -22.11 -4.97 2.86
CA THR A 85 -23.08 -4.31 3.72
C THR A 85 -24.49 -4.74 3.39
N MET A 86 -25.27 -5.08 4.40
CA MET A 86 -26.70 -5.36 4.27
C MET A 86 -27.43 -4.70 5.45
N ASN A 87 -28.49 -3.93 5.16
CA ASN A 87 -29.25 -3.19 6.16
C ASN A 87 -28.36 -2.32 7.07
N ASN A 88 -27.38 -1.63 6.50
CA ASN A 88 -26.37 -0.79 7.18
C ASN A 88 -25.47 -1.57 8.17
N LYS A 89 -25.43 -2.89 8.10
CA LYS A 89 -24.49 -3.70 8.87
C LYS A 89 -23.43 -4.27 7.93
N ALA A 90 -22.17 -4.08 8.30
CA ALA A 90 -21.04 -4.71 7.62
C ALA A 90 -20.94 -6.19 8.03
N PHE A 91 -20.56 -7.04 7.10
CA PHE A 91 -20.30 -8.47 7.31
C PHE A 91 -19.25 -8.99 6.31
N GLY A 92 -18.74 -10.16 6.56
CA GLY A 92 -17.72 -10.85 5.76
C GLY A 92 -16.67 -11.48 6.66
N LEU A 93 -16.12 -12.62 6.26
CA LEU A 93 -15.10 -13.31 7.07
C LEU A 93 -13.88 -12.43 7.30
N ASP A 94 -13.33 -11.85 6.22
CA ASP A 94 -12.16 -10.97 6.34
C ASP A 94 -12.44 -9.73 7.18
N TYR A 95 -13.65 -9.17 7.07
CA TYR A 95 -14.07 -8.04 7.89
C TYR A 95 -14.10 -8.39 9.39
N GLU A 96 -14.73 -9.50 9.73
CA GLU A 96 -14.85 -9.93 11.14
C GLU A 96 -13.48 -10.27 11.72
N LEU A 97 -12.63 -10.99 10.98
CA LEU A 97 -11.26 -11.29 11.41
C LEU A 97 -10.42 -10.01 11.56
N ALA A 98 -10.50 -9.09 10.61
CA ALA A 98 -9.76 -7.83 10.67
C ALA A 98 -10.23 -6.94 11.83
N LYS A 99 -11.53 -6.95 12.16
CA LYS A 99 -12.07 -6.26 13.31
C LYS A 99 -11.53 -6.85 14.62
N GLN A 100 -11.56 -8.19 14.76
CA GLN A 100 -10.98 -8.86 15.92
C GLN A 100 -9.47 -8.60 16.04
N PHE A 101 -8.75 -8.54 14.91
CA PHE A 101 -7.33 -8.21 14.91
C PHE A 101 -7.07 -6.75 15.31
N ALA A 102 -7.89 -5.80 14.88
CA ALA A 102 -7.80 -4.41 15.35
C ALA A 102 -8.09 -4.30 16.87
N ASP A 103 -9.10 -5.02 17.37
CA ASP A 103 -9.42 -5.11 18.79
C ASP A 103 -8.25 -5.74 19.57
N TYR A 104 -7.62 -6.80 19.05
CA TYR A 104 -6.41 -7.42 19.61
C TYR A 104 -5.24 -6.44 19.71
N LEU A 105 -5.05 -5.56 18.73
CA LEU A 105 -4.04 -4.51 18.77
C LEU A 105 -4.44 -3.29 19.61
N GLY A 106 -5.69 -3.22 20.08
CA GLY A 106 -6.22 -2.09 20.85
C GLY A 106 -6.44 -0.82 20.03
N VAL A 107 -6.76 -0.95 18.72
CA VAL A 107 -6.95 0.15 17.79
C VAL A 107 -8.30 0.06 17.05
N THR A 108 -8.70 1.13 16.36
CA THR A 108 -9.89 1.12 15.52
C THR A 108 -9.59 0.54 14.15
N LEU A 109 -10.55 -0.16 13.55
CA LEU A 109 -10.45 -0.65 12.18
C LEU A 109 -10.90 0.43 11.18
N LYS A 110 -10.05 0.73 10.20
CA LYS A 110 -10.38 1.59 9.05
C LYS A 110 -10.33 0.78 7.76
N ILE A 111 -11.44 0.75 7.03
CA ILE A 111 -11.60 -0.06 5.82
C ILE A 111 -11.66 0.82 4.59
N THR A 112 -10.88 0.45 3.57
CA THR A 112 -10.97 0.97 2.21
C THR A 112 -11.46 -0.15 1.30
N VAL A 113 -12.58 0.07 0.60
CA VAL A 113 -13.12 -0.93 -0.33
C VAL A 113 -12.71 -0.57 -1.74
N ARG A 114 -12.10 -1.50 -2.46
CA ARG A 114 -11.66 -1.36 -3.85
C ARG A 114 -12.53 -2.18 -4.78
N GLN A 115 -12.49 -1.84 -6.07
CA GLN A 115 -13.31 -2.53 -7.09
C GLN A 115 -12.65 -3.79 -7.62
N ASN A 116 -11.32 -3.84 -7.60
CA ASN A 116 -10.54 -4.97 -8.10
C ASN A 116 -9.25 -5.18 -7.28
N ILE A 117 -8.63 -6.35 -7.48
CA ILE A 117 -7.47 -6.78 -6.70
C ILE A 117 -6.22 -5.93 -6.98
N SER A 118 -6.03 -5.43 -8.22
CA SER A 118 -4.85 -4.61 -8.53
C SER A 118 -4.79 -3.37 -7.65
N GLN A 119 -5.93 -2.68 -7.46
CA GLN A 119 -6.02 -1.49 -6.61
C GLN A 119 -5.69 -1.74 -5.13
N LEU A 120 -5.82 -2.98 -4.66
CA LEU A 120 -5.43 -3.34 -3.29
C LEU A 120 -3.92 -3.27 -3.11
N PHE A 121 -3.17 -3.80 -4.08
CA PHE A 121 -1.71 -3.78 -4.04
C PHE A 121 -1.15 -2.36 -4.22
N ASP A 122 -1.78 -1.53 -5.05
CA ASP A 122 -1.47 -0.10 -5.15
C ASP A 122 -1.59 0.59 -3.77
N ASP A 123 -2.62 0.26 -2.97
CA ASP A 123 -2.78 0.81 -1.61
C ASP A 123 -1.64 0.42 -0.65
N LEU A 124 -1.07 -0.79 -0.79
CA LEU A 124 0.12 -1.19 -0.02
C LEU A 124 1.36 -0.42 -0.45
N ASP A 125 1.57 -0.30 -1.76
CA ASP A 125 2.73 0.37 -2.34
C ASP A 125 2.74 1.86 -2.02
N ASP A 126 1.56 2.50 -2.04
CA ASP A 126 1.36 3.90 -1.67
C ASP A 126 1.29 4.15 -0.15
N GLY A 127 1.34 3.09 0.67
CA GLY A 127 1.22 3.18 2.13
C GLY A 127 -0.16 3.64 2.60
N GLN A 128 -1.19 3.48 1.79
CA GLN A 128 -2.59 3.77 2.13
C GLN A 128 -3.21 2.69 3.03
N ALA A 129 -2.73 1.45 2.92
CA ALA A 129 -3.12 0.32 3.75
C ALA A 129 -1.92 -0.23 4.53
N ASP A 130 -2.17 -0.73 5.74
CA ASP A 130 -1.19 -1.47 6.53
C ASP A 130 -1.15 -2.95 6.10
N MET A 131 -2.31 -3.47 5.67
CA MET A 131 -2.46 -4.83 5.18
C MET A 131 -3.70 -4.97 4.28
N LEU A 132 -3.74 -6.07 3.52
CA LEU A 132 -4.87 -6.49 2.69
C LEU A 132 -5.58 -7.67 3.35
N ALA A 133 -6.91 -7.55 3.52
CA ALA A 133 -7.80 -8.61 3.96
C ALA A 133 -8.94 -8.72 2.93
N ALA A 134 -8.75 -9.53 1.90
CA ALA A 134 -9.57 -9.51 0.69
C ALA A 134 -9.69 -10.89 0.01
N GLY A 135 -9.63 -11.99 0.76
CA GLY A 135 -9.71 -13.33 0.20
C GLY A 135 -8.56 -13.66 -0.77
N LEU A 136 -7.37 -13.14 -0.52
CA LEU A 136 -6.27 -13.21 -1.47
C LEU A 136 -5.56 -14.56 -1.40
N VAL A 137 -5.52 -15.25 -2.52
CA VAL A 137 -4.77 -16.50 -2.66
C VAL A 137 -3.27 -16.24 -2.61
N TYR A 138 -2.57 -17.08 -1.83
CA TYR A 138 -1.12 -17.16 -1.84
C TYR A 138 -0.63 -17.61 -3.21
N ASN A 139 0.31 -16.90 -3.81
CA ASN A 139 1.04 -17.37 -4.98
C ASN A 139 2.47 -16.83 -5.01
N GLN A 140 3.32 -17.49 -5.81
CA GLN A 140 4.75 -17.19 -5.89
C GLN A 140 5.06 -15.79 -6.45
N GLU A 141 4.22 -15.26 -7.34
CA GLU A 141 4.42 -13.91 -7.90
C GLU A 141 4.15 -12.82 -6.85
N ARG A 142 3.07 -12.98 -6.07
CA ARG A 142 2.73 -12.02 -5.01
C ARG A 142 3.79 -11.99 -3.91
N VAL A 143 4.32 -13.14 -3.50
CA VAL A 143 5.32 -13.20 -2.42
C VAL A 143 6.71 -12.74 -2.84
N LYS A 144 6.96 -12.44 -4.10
CA LYS A 144 8.17 -11.73 -4.52
C LYS A 144 8.20 -10.30 -3.97
N ASN A 145 7.07 -9.61 -3.98
CA ASN A 145 6.95 -8.19 -3.65
C ASN A 145 6.27 -7.93 -2.29
N TYR A 146 5.43 -8.86 -1.82
CA TYR A 146 4.61 -8.70 -0.63
C TYR A 146 4.86 -9.83 0.37
N GLN A 147 4.59 -9.57 1.65
CA GLN A 147 4.69 -10.56 2.70
C GLN A 147 3.31 -11.19 2.95
N ALA A 148 3.21 -12.51 2.80
CA ALA A 148 2.03 -13.26 3.18
C ALA A 148 1.95 -13.48 4.70
N GLY A 149 0.74 -13.43 5.24
CA GLY A 149 0.41 -13.81 6.60
C GLY A 149 0.06 -15.31 6.73
N PRO A 150 -0.52 -15.73 7.86
CA PRO A 150 -1.03 -17.09 8.05
C PRO A 150 -2.15 -17.43 7.07
N THR A 151 -2.23 -18.70 6.68
CA THR A 151 -3.37 -19.26 5.93
C THR A 151 -4.53 -19.48 6.87
N TYR A 152 -5.75 -19.06 6.49
CA TYR A 152 -6.94 -19.23 7.32
C TYR A 152 -8.08 -19.98 6.62
N TYR A 153 -8.03 -20.18 5.29
CA TYR A 153 -8.82 -21.17 4.52
C TYR A 153 -8.17 -21.46 3.18
N SER A 154 -8.78 -22.32 2.36
CA SER A 154 -8.33 -22.64 1.00
C SER A 154 -9.46 -22.55 0.00
N VAL A 155 -9.14 -22.25 -1.26
CA VAL A 155 -10.07 -22.17 -2.39
C VAL A 155 -9.46 -22.76 -3.64
N SER A 156 -10.29 -23.34 -4.52
CA SER A 156 -9.92 -23.59 -5.92
C SER A 156 -10.42 -22.48 -6.83
N GLN A 157 -9.80 -22.32 -7.99
CA GLN A 157 -10.28 -21.40 -9.03
C GLN A 157 -11.21 -22.16 -9.96
N GLN A 158 -12.41 -21.62 -10.20
CA GLN A 158 -13.48 -22.29 -10.95
C GLN A 158 -13.91 -21.46 -12.15
N LEU A 159 -13.97 -22.11 -13.31
CA LEU A 159 -14.62 -21.56 -14.50
C LEU A 159 -16.13 -21.67 -14.32
N VAL A 160 -16.83 -20.56 -14.39
CA VAL A 160 -18.28 -20.49 -14.22
C VAL A 160 -18.97 -20.06 -15.51
N TYR A 161 -20.21 -20.54 -15.68
CA TYR A 161 -21.07 -20.26 -16.81
C TYR A 161 -22.53 -20.18 -16.37
N ARG A 162 -23.43 -19.68 -17.24
CA ARG A 162 -24.86 -19.66 -17.00
C ARG A 162 -25.49 -20.98 -17.44
N VAL A 163 -26.33 -21.58 -16.58
CA VAL A 163 -27.14 -22.75 -16.92
C VAL A 163 -28.02 -22.44 -18.13
N GLY A 164 -28.06 -23.37 -19.08
CA GLY A 164 -28.74 -23.20 -20.37
C GLY A 164 -27.79 -22.73 -21.50
N ASN A 165 -26.59 -22.21 -21.20
CA ASN A 165 -25.55 -21.95 -22.17
C ASN A 165 -24.64 -23.17 -22.36
N THR A 166 -23.76 -23.13 -23.36
CA THR A 166 -22.80 -24.21 -23.62
C THR A 166 -21.83 -24.34 -22.45
N ARG A 167 -21.79 -25.56 -21.84
CA ARG A 167 -20.80 -25.90 -20.81
C ARG A 167 -19.48 -26.28 -21.46
N PRO A 168 -18.36 -25.54 -21.28
CA PRO A 168 -17.06 -25.98 -21.77
C PRO A 168 -16.60 -27.23 -20.97
N ARG A 169 -16.05 -28.19 -21.68
CA ARG A 169 -15.50 -29.43 -21.07
C ARG A 169 -14.00 -29.39 -20.90
N THR A 170 -13.34 -28.37 -21.49
CA THR A 170 -11.90 -28.16 -21.46
C THR A 170 -11.60 -26.72 -21.73
N LEU A 171 -10.46 -26.24 -21.22
CA LEU A 171 -9.95 -24.88 -21.50
C LEU A 171 -9.48 -24.71 -22.94
N ALA A 172 -9.13 -25.80 -23.65
CA ALA A 172 -8.62 -25.74 -25.01
C ALA A 172 -9.58 -25.09 -26.02
N ALA A 173 -10.89 -25.10 -25.72
CA ALA A 173 -11.93 -24.57 -26.62
C ALA A 173 -12.28 -23.08 -26.33
N LEU A 174 -11.66 -22.45 -25.34
CA LEU A 174 -11.99 -21.08 -24.94
C LEU A 174 -11.24 -20.05 -25.75
N THR A 175 -11.96 -19.06 -26.24
CA THR A 175 -11.41 -17.90 -26.97
C THR A 175 -11.40 -16.65 -26.09
N ALA A 176 -10.67 -15.63 -26.51
CA ALA A 176 -10.60 -14.35 -25.80
C ALA A 176 -11.96 -13.62 -25.74
N GLU A 177 -12.85 -13.88 -26.68
CA GLU A 177 -14.20 -13.29 -26.69
C GLU A 177 -15.10 -13.93 -25.64
N GLN A 178 -14.83 -15.18 -25.26
CA GLN A 178 -15.69 -15.95 -24.36
C GLN A 178 -15.28 -15.86 -22.90
N LEU A 179 -13.96 -15.80 -22.61
CA LEU A 179 -13.44 -15.78 -21.25
C LEU A 179 -12.99 -14.36 -20.86
N THR A 180 -13.63 -13.81 -19.83
CA THR A 180 -13.28 -12.49 -19.25
C THR A 180 -12.93 -12.65 -17.77
N ILE A 181 -11.81 -12.06 -17.34
CA ILE A 181 -11.25 -12.19 -15.99
C ILE A 181 -11.06 -10.81 -15.37
N ALA A 182 -11.22 -10.70 -14.06
CA ALA A 182 -10.99 -9.46 -13.32
C ALA A 182 -9.47 -9.13 -13.25
N PRO A 183 -9.09 -7.85 -13.23
CA PRO A 183 -7.69 -7.43 -13.14
C PRO A 183 -7.10 -7.85 -11.80
N GLY A 184 -5.86 -8.33 -11.83
CA GLY A 184 -5.13 -8.83 -10.65
C GLY A 184 -5.61 -10.17 -10.11
N HIS A 185 -6.57 -10.83 -10.77
CA HIS A 185 -7.06 -12.15 -10.35
C HIS A 185 -5.97 -13.22 -10.48
N VAL A 186 -5.82 -14.06 -9.44
CA VAL A 186 -4.73 -15.05 -9.38
C VAL A 186 -4.77 -16.05 -10.54
N ALA A 187 -5.95 -16.44 -11.02
CA ALA A 187 -6.13 -17.35 -12.13
C ALA A 187 -5.43 -16.92 -13.42
N ILE A 188 -5.07 -15.64 -13.58
CA ILE A 188 -4.31 -15.17 -14.75
C ILE A 188 -2.94 -15.88 -14.83
N ASN A 189 -2.27 -16.04 -13.69
CA ASN A 189 -0.98 -16.74 -13.64
C ASN A 189 -1.14 -18.24 -13.91
N ASP A 190 -2.20 -18.85 -13.33
CA ASP A 190 -2.51 -20.27 -13.56
C ASP A 190 -2.82 -20.53 -15.05
N LEU A 191 -3.62 -19.65 -15.67
CA LEU A 191 -3.92 -19.74 -17.11
C LEU A 191 -2.69 -19.50 -17.99
N GLN A 192 -1.78 -18.61 -17.61
CA GLN A 192 -0.51 -18.40 -18.32
C GLN A 192 0.33 -19.68 -18.32
N THR A 193 0.43 -20.34 -17.17
CA THR A 193 1.11 -21.63 -17.02
C THR A 193 0.44 -22.71 -17.88
N LEU A 194 -0.89 -22.84 -17.78
CA LEU A 194 -1.67 -23.81 -18.56
C LEU A 194 -1.58 -23.56 -20.07
N LYS A 195 -1.55 -22.30 -20.50
CA LYS A 195 -1.32 -21.92 -21.89
C LYS A 195 0.05 -22.35 -22.39
N ALA A 196 1.09 -22.13 -21.59
CA ALA A 196 2.46 -22.48 -21.97
C ALA A 196 2.68 -24.00 -22.04
N GLU A 197 2.07 -24.74 -21.11
CA GLU A 197 2.34 -26.18 -20.94
C GLU A 197 1.37 -27.09 -21.69
N LYS A 198 0.10 -26.69 -21.83
CA LYS A 198 -0.95 -27.62 -22.25
C LYS A 198 -1.91 -27.09 -23.32
N TYR A 199 -2.26 -25.79 -23.27
CA TYR A 199 -3.31 -25.22 -24.10
C TYR A 199 -2.80 -23.95 -24.84
N PRO A 200 -1.97 -24.07 -25.88
CA PRO A 200 -1.29 -22.92 -26.52
C PRO A 200 -2.27 -21.91 -27.13
N ASP A 201 -3.47 -22.35 -27.53
CA ASP A 201 -4.50 -21.50 -28.13
C ASP A 201 -5.42 -20.85 -27.08
N LEU A 202 -5.27 -21.18 -25.78
CA LEU A 202 -6.07 -20.61 -24.69
C LEU A 202 -5.90 -19.08 -24.68
N ALA A 203 -7.02 -18.39 -24.70
CA ALA A 203 -7.04 -16.93 -24.68
C ALA A 203 -8.14 -16.38 -23.77
N TRP A 204 -7.92 -15.21 -23.20
CA TRP A 204 -8.88 -14.50 -22.34
C TRP A 204 -8.72 -12.99 -22.49
N ARG A 205 -9.73 -12.25 -22.03
CA ARG A 205 -9.68 -10.78 -21.86
C ARG A 205 -9.62 -10.45 -20.37
N VAL A 206 -8.96 -9.34 -20.05
CA VAL A 206 -9.01 -8.73 -18.71
C VAL A 206 -9.96 -7.53 -18.78
N ASP A 207 -10.92 -7.47 -17.86
CA ASP A 207 -11.82 -6.33 -17.73
C ASP A 207 -11.25 -5.35 -16.70
N GLU A 208 -10.70 -4.24 -17.16
CA GLU A 208 -10.00 -3.28 -16.30
C GLU A 208 -10.90 -2.55 -15.28
N LYS A 209 -12.22 -2.71 -15.37
CA LYS A 209 -13.19 -1.97 -14.55
C LYS A 209 -13.95 -2.81 -13.55
N ARG A 210 -14.23 -4.07 -13.89
CA ARG A 210 -15.11 -4.93 -13.10
C ARG A 210 -14.32 -5.93 -12.27
N GLY A 211 -14.66 -6.05 -10.99
CA GLY A 211 -14.18 -7.13 -10.13
C GLY A 211 -14.93 -8.46 -10.37
N THR A 212 -14.45 -9.53 -9.74
CA THR A 212 -14.96 -10.90 -9.94
C THR A 212 -16.46 -11.04 -9.70
N THR A 213 -17.00 -10.43 -8.64
CA THR A 213 -18.45 -10.46 -8.34
C THR A 213 -19.28 -9.84 -9.48
N ALA A 214 -18.85 -8.70 -10.02
CA ALA A 214 -19.53 -8.06 -11.13
C ALA A 214 -19.43 -8.85 -12.46
N LEU A 215 -18.33 -9.60 -12.65
CA LEU A 215 -18.20 -10.51 -13.80
C LEU A 215 -19.10 -11.72 -13.66
N MET A 216 -19.23 -12.34 -12.47
CA MET A 216 -20.21 -13.41 -12.22
C MET A 216 -21.63 -12.93 -12.50
N GLN A 217 -21.99 -11.72 -12.05
CA GLN A 217 -23.30 -11.14 -12.37
C GLN A 217 -23.48 -10.94 -13.89
N ALA A 218 -22.45 -10.51 -14.60
CA ALA A 218 -22.52 -10.33 -16.06
C ALA A 218 -22.69 -11.68 -16.80
N VAL A 219 -22.16 -12.79 -16.27
CA VAL A 219 -22.42 -14.14 -16.80
C VAL A 219 -23.88 -14.52 -16.59
N ILE A 220 -24.46 -14.27 -15.40
CA ILE A 220 -25.87 -14.51 -15.10
C ILE A 220 -26.78 -13.67 -16.01
N ASP A 221 -26.43 -12.41 -16.24
CA ASP A 221 -27.17 -11.50 -17.13
C ASP A 221 -27.06 -11.89 -18.62
N GLY A 222 -26.22 -12.87 -18.98
CA GLY A 222 -25.95 -13.28 -20.36
C GLY A 222 -25.11 -12.26 -21.16
N LYS A 223 -24.40 -11.37 -20.47
CA LYS A 223 -23.51 -10.37 -21.08
C LYS A 223 -22.09 -10.92 -21.30
N LEU A 224 -21.74 -11.99 -20.61
CA LEU A 224 -20.50 -12.75 -20.74
C LEU A 224 -20.81 -14.24 -20.80
N ASP A 225 -19.99 -14.98 -21.52
CA ASP A 225 -20.11 -16.44 -21.58
C ASP A 225 -19.52 -17.08 -20.31
N TYR A 226 -18.28 -16.73 -19.99
CA TYR A 226 -17.51 -17.34 -18.89
C TYR A 226 -16.70 -16.31 -18.11
N THR A 227 -16.53 -16.59 -16.82
CA THR A 227 -15.51 -15.92 -15.96
C THR A 227 -14.90 -16.96 -15.02
N ILE A 228 -13.88 -16.55 -14.27
CA ILE A 228 -13.25 -17.36 -13.23
C ILE A 228 -13.45 -16.67 -11.89
N ALA A 229 -13.81 -17.47 -10.88
CA ALA A 229 -13.94 -17.03 -9.50
C ALA A 229 -13.48 -18.16 -8.56
N ASP A 230 -13.18 -17.82 -7.30
CA ASP A 230 -12.88 -18.81 -6.27
C ASP A 230 -14.10 -19.62 -5.86
N SER A 231 -13.88 -20.86 -5.44
CA SER A 231 -14.92 -21.83 -5.13
C SER A 231 -15.87 -21.39 -4.01
N VAL A 232 -15.38 -20.60 -3.05
CA VAL A 232 -16.21 -20.09 -1.94
C VAL A 232 -17.10 -18.95 -2.42
N ALA A 233 -16.57 -18.01 -3.19
CA ALA A 233 -17.35 -16.93 -3.81
C ALA A 233 -18.43 -17.52 -4.73
N VAL A 234 -18.08 -18.51 -5.57
CA VAL A 234 -19.04 -19.22 -6.44
C VAL A 234 -20.14 -19.88 -5.61
N SER A 235 -19.78 -20.63 -4.57
CA SER A 235 -20.76 -21.33 -3.71
C SER A 235 -21.73 -20.37 -3.02
N LEU A 236 -21.26 -19.23 -2.55
CA LEU A 236 -22.10 -18.20 -1.95
C LEU A 236 -23.02 -17.54 -2.98
N PHE A 237 -22.48 -17.24 -4.16
CA PHE A 237 -23.24 -16.61 -5.24
C PHE A 237 -24.34 -17.53 -5.77
N GLN A 238 -24.08 -18.82 -5.88
CA GLN A 238 -25.06 -19.83 -6.31
C GLN A 238 -26.27 -19.96 -5.36
N ARG A 239 -26.13 -19.60 -4.08
CA ARG A 239 -27.26 -19.65 -3.12
C ARG A 239 -28.39 -18.68 -3.49
N VAL A 240 -28.05 -17.57 -4.13
CA VAL A 240 -29.00 -16.54 -4.56
C VAL A 240 -29.17 -16.49 -6.08
N HIS A 241 -28.28 -17.15 -6.83
CA HIS A 241 -28.25 -17.23 -8.27
C HIS A 241 -28.03 -18.67 -8.74
N PRO A 242 -29.07 -19.54 -8.65
CA PRO A 242 -28.97 -20.96 -9.02
C PRO A 242 -28.69 -21.20 -10.51
N GLU A 243 -28.84 -20.17 -11.35
CA GLU A 243 -28.48 -20.20 -12.76
C GLU A 243 -26.98 -20.12 -13.02
N LEU A 244 -26.15 -19.73 -12.04
CA LEU A 244 -24.69 -19.83 -12.16
C LEU A 244 -24.24 -21.26 -11.89
N ALA A 245 -23.41 -21.82 -12.75
CA ALA A 245 -22.89 -23.18 -12.59
C ALA A 245 -21.38 -23.25 -12.81
N VAL A 246 -20.75 -24.22 -12.19
CA VAL A 246 -19.33 -24.54 -12.38
C VAL A 246 -19.17 -25.43 -13.62
N ALA A 247 -18.31 -24.99 -14.55
CA ALA A 247 -17.93 -25.79 -15.71
C ALA A 247 -16.77 -26.72 -15.38
N LEU A 248 -15.69 -26.17 -14.83
CA LEU A 248 -14.40 -26.81 -14.55
C LEU A 248 -13.76 -26.22 -13.29
N ASP A 249 -13.04 -27.02 -12.54
CA ASP A 249 -12.01 -26.55 -11.62
C ASP A 249 -10.72 -26.27 -12.42
N ILE A 250 -10.14 -25.10 -12.24
CA ILE A 250 -8.92 -24.67 -12.94
C ILE A 250 -7.69 -25.06 -12.16
N THR A 251 -7.77 -25.00 -10.82
CA THR A 251 -6.67 -25.31 -9.91
C THR A 251 -7.13 -26.30 -8.84
N ASP A 252 -6.15 -26.95 -8.21
CA ASP A 252 -6.34 -27.55 -6.89
C ASP A 252 -6.58 -26.47 -5.84
N GLU A 253 -6.80 -26.87 -4.59
CA GLU A 253 -6.97 -25.95 -3.47
C GLU A 253 -5.72 -25.12 -3.23
N GLN A 254 -5.90 -23.80 -3.16
CA GLN A 254 -4.88 -22.79 -2.94
C GLN A 254 -5.14 -22.09 -1.60
N PRO A 255 -4.10 -21.88 -0.76
CA PRO A 255 -4.27 -21.23 0.52
C PRO A 255 -4.59 -19.75 0.37
N VAL A 256 -5.51 -19.25 1.21
CA VAL A 256 -5.88 -17.84 1.31
C VAL A 256 -5.22 -17.22 2.53
N THR A 257 -4.67 -16.03 2.34
CA THR A 257 -3.90 -15.32 3.36
C THR A 257 -4.10 -13.81 3.24
N TRP A 258 -3.80 -13.10 4.30
CA TRP A 258 -3.62 -11.64 4.25
C TRP A 258 -2.25 -11.29 3.69
N PHE A 259 -2.13 -10.10 3.10
CA PHE A 259 -0.85 -9.58 2.60
C PHE A 259 -0.52 -8.23 3.24
N ARG A 260 0.77 -7.99 3.42
CA ARG A 260 1.33 -6.69 3.78
C ARG A 260 2.50 -6.31 2.87
N ALA A 261 2.90 -5.05 2.89
CA ALA A 261 4.11 -4.62 2.19
C ALA A 261 5.33 -5.41 2.72
N ARG A 262 6.22 -5.80 1.81
CA ARG A 262 7.47 -6.45 2.16
C ARG A 262 8.46 -5.43 2.68
N ASP A 263 9.02 -5.69 3.84
CA ASP A 263 10.11 -4.96 4.46
C ASP A 263 10.84 -5.87 5.45
N ASP A 264 11.94 -5.37 6.02
CA ASP A 264 12.76 -6.11 7.00
C ASP A 264 12.12 -6.11 8.41
N GLU A 265 11.02 -5.38 8.60
CA GLU A 265 10.32 -5.27 9.87
C GLU A 265 9.24 -6.37 9.98
N ASN A 266 9.27 -7.17 11.04
CA ASN A 266 8.44 -8.36 11.19
C ASN A 266 7.36 -8.27 12.29
N SER A 267 7.21 -7.13 12.98
CA SER A 267 6.27 -7.03 14.10
C SER A 267 4.82 -7.30 13.70
N LEU A 268 4.39 -6.80 12.55
CA LEU A 268 3.02 -7.03 12.05
C LEU A 268 2.80 -8.49 11.66
N SER A 269 3.80 -9.16 11.06
CA SER A 269 3.72 -10.60 10.76
C SER A 269 3.68 -11.43 12.05
N ALA A 270 4.49 -11.09 13.05
CA ALA A 270 4.47 -11.77 14.34
C ALA A 270 3.11 -11.60 15.05
N ALA A 271 2.56 -10.39 15.05
CA ALA A 271 1.23 -10.12 15.62
C ALA A 271 0.12 -10.89 14.90
N MET A 272 0.16 -10.98 13.57
CA MET A 272 -0.79 -11.80 12.81
C MET A 272 -0.68 -13.28 13.16
N LEU A 273 0.54 -13.83 13.25
CA LEU A 273 0.76 -15.22 13.64
C LEU A 273 0.20 -15.52 15.02
N ASP A 274 0.49 -14.67 16.03
CA ASP A 274 0.00 -14.82 17.39
C ASP A 274 -1.54 -14.75 17.45
N PHE A 275 -2.12 -13.76 16.77
CA PHE A 275 -3.57 -13.61 16.66
C PHE A 275 -4.26 -14.85 16.07
N PHE A 276 -3.80 -15.35 14.93
CA PHE A 276 -4.39 -16.52 14.27
C PHE A 276 -4.17 -17.81 15.07
N SER A 277 -3.08 -17.93 15.83
CA SER A 277 -2.87 -19.05 16.74
C SER A 277 -3.90 -19.07 17.86
N ASN A 278 -4.20 -17.89 18.45
CA ASN A 278 -5.15 -17.76 19.55
C ASN A 278 -6.63 -17.93 19.14
N ILE A 279 -6.99 -17.68 17.86
CA ILE A 279 -8.36 -17.93 17.37
C ILE A 279 -8.63 -19.43 17.15
N ASN A 280 -7.60 -20.21 16.88
CA ASN A 280 -7.74 -21.65 16.60
C ASN A 280 -7.74 -22.53 17.86
N GLU A 281 -7.55 -21.95 19.05
CA GLU A 281 -7.73 -22.60 20.36
C GLU A 281 -9.16 -22.41 20.90
#